data_bc5a98c480c9d0566bfaa9479ae08cbc
#
_entry.id   bc5a98c480c9d0566bfaa9479ae08cbc
#
_cell.length_a   1.000
_cell.length_b   1.000
_cell.length_c   1.000
_cell.angle_alpha   90.00
_cell.angle_beta   90.00
_cell.angle_gamma   90.00
#
_symmetry.space_group_name_H-M   'P 1'
#
loop_
_entity.id
_entity.type
_entity.pdbx_description
1 polymer ?
#
loop_
_entity_poly.entity_id
_entity_poly.type
_entity_poly.pdbx_seq_one_letter_code
_entity_poly.pdbx_strand_id
1 'polypeptide(L)'
;AGMAPDTPAATVESGTTPAQRRTSAALADLPRRAAEVGVKSPAVIVVGQVCALAEQFDWFDRLPLKGKTVVVTRPKERAGTLSGRLRSLGADVWEYPCIATVPIDPCPGLEEAMEGLGEYQWLALTSPAGVDALWRWLEGHNLDARALGGFRLAAIGPGTAKALAAHGLRADYVPAVYDAAHLGEGIPAAGRVLILRAQEGSPALTQALERRNIGFDDVATYRTVYDNPRSDELRAAVESGAVGIVTFTSASTVRGFVSTVGADADFSRMVGA
;
A
#
# COMPACT_ATOMS: atom_id res chain seq x y z
N ALA A 1 -20.18 4.58 -46.70
CA ALA A 1 -20.67 3.57 -47.37
C ALA A 1 -22.07 3.07 -46.95
N GLY A 2 -23.14 3.79 -47.25
CA GLY A 2 -24.50 3.28 -47.20
C GLY A 2 -25.27 3.40 -45.86
N MET A 3 -24.72 3.99 -44.82
CA MET A 3 -25.47 4.29 -43.59
C MET A 3 -26.16 5.64 -43.70
N ALA A 4 -27.35 5.75 -43.09
CA ALA A 4 -28.09 7.01 -43.07
C ALA A 4 -27.33 8.08 -42.24
N PRO A 5 -27.35 9.36 -42.67
CA PRO A 5 -26.63 10.44 -41.98
C PRO A 5 -27.04 10.65 -40.52
N ASP A 6 -28.28 10.32 -40.19
CA ASP A 6 -28.88 10.41 -38.85
C ASP A 6 -28.60 9.18 -37.96
N THR A 7 -27.88 8.15 -38.48
CA THR A 7 -27.50 6.97 -37.69
C THR A 7 -26.78 7.42 -36.43
N PRO A 8 -27.18 6.92 -35.23
CA PRO A 8 -26.50 7.23 -33.99
C PRO A 8 -25.03 6.78 -34.02
N ALA A 9 -24.13 7.62 -33.57
CA ALA A 9 -22.71 7.32 -33.52
C ALA A 9 -22.07 7.94 -32.27
N ALA A 10 -20.98 7.36 -31.79
CA ALA A 10 -20.24 7.86 -30.65
C ALA A 10 -18.73 7.59 -30.80
N THR A 11 -17.92 8.44 -30.20
CA THR A 11 -16.52 8.16 -29.90
C THR A 11 -16.39 7.87 -28.43
N VAL A 12 -15.59 6.85 -28.07
CA VAL A 12 -15.15 6.55 -26.71
C VAL A 12 -13.63 6.68 -26.68
N GLU A 13 -13.16 7.77 -26.10
CA GLU A 13 -11.76 8.09 -25.90
C GLU A 13 -11.27 7.46 -24.61
N SER A 14 -10.08 6.86 -24.60
CA SER A 14 -9.44 6.24 -23.44
C SER A 14 -10.36 5.29 -22.67
N GLY A 15 -11.10 4.44 -23.39
CA GLY A 15 -12.12 3.54 -22.82
C GLY A 15 -11.60 2.70 -21.67
N THR A 16 -12.40 2.54 -20.60
CA THR A 16 -12.08 1.81 -19.36
C THR A 16 -10.89 2.37 -18.57
N THR A 17 -10.53 3.63 -18.83
CA THR A 17 -9.55 4.36 -18.01
C THR A 17 -10.22 5.51 -17.27
N PRO A 18 -9.60 6.06 -16.21
CA PRO A 18 -10.11 7.23 -15.51
C PRO A 18 -10.36 8.45 -16.43
N ALA A 19 -9.63 8.53 -17.55
CA ALA A 19 -9.75 9.58 -18.57
C ALA A 19 -10.80 9.29 -19.63
N GLN A 20 -11.61 8.22 -19.49
CA GLN A 20 -12.67 7.90 -20.46
C GLN A 20 -13.60 9.09 -20.68
N ARG A 21 -13.80 9.45 -21.95
CA ARG A 21 -14.80 10.43 -22.39
C ARG A 21 -15.61 9.85 -23.54
N ARG A 22 -16.91 10.05 -23.51
CA ARG A 22 -17.82 9.71 -24.61
C ARG A 22 -18.33 10.97 -25.27
N THR A 23 -18.33 10.99 -26.61
CA THR A 23 -18.95 12.03 -27.42
C THR A 23 -19.93 11.37 -28.38
N SER A 24 -21.22 11.72 -28.31
CA SER A 24 -22.28 11.14 -29.11
C SER A 24 -22.86 12.18 -30.04
N ALA A 25 -23.20 11.79 -31.28
CA ALA A 25 -23.84 12.61 -32.28
C ALA A 25 -24.49 11.73 -33.37
N ALA A 26 -25.21 12.32 -34.31
CA ALA A 26 -25.52 11.66 -35.57
C ALA A 26 -24.23 11.41 -36.36
N LEU A 27 -24.22 10.36 -37.20
CA LEU A 27 -23.02 9.95 -37.95
C LEU A 27 -22.44 11.09 -38.80
N ALA A 28 -23.30 11.88 -39.43
CA ALA A 28 -22.90 13.04 -40.25
C ALA A 28 -22.23 14.15 -39.42
N ASP A 29 -22.65 14.33 -38.15
CA ASP A 29 -22.17 15.37 -37.26
C ASP A 29 -20.97 14.95 -36.40
N LEU A 30 -20.75 13.64 -36.25
CA LEU A 30 -19.72 13.11 -35.33
C LEU A 30 -18.30 13.66 -35.58
N PRO A 31 -17.84 13.82 -36.87
CA PRO A 31 -16.51 14.40 -37.11
C PRO A 31 -16.36 15.83 -36.58
N ARG A 32 -17.38 16.67 -36.87
CA ARG A 32 -17.40 18.06 -36.39
C ARG A 32 -17.40 18.09 -34.84
N ARG A 33 -18.28 17.30 -34.23
CA ARG A 33 -18.43 17.25 -32.77
C ARG A 33 -17.15 16.71 -32.08
N ALA A 34 -16.52 15.69 -32.65
CA ALA A 34 -15.26 15.16 -32.17
C ALA A 34 -14.13 16.20 -32.24
N ALA A 35 -14.07 16.98 -33.29
CA ALA A 35 -13.11 18.08 -33.44
C ALA A 35 -13.35 19.20 -32.41
N GLU A 36 -14.62 19.61 -32.22
CA GLU A 36 -15.00 20.64 -31.24
C GLU A 36 -14.58 20.30 -29.81
N VAL A 37 -14.74 19.04 -29.39
CA VAL A 37 -14.36 18.58 -28.03
C VAL A 37 -12.93 18.09 -27.96
N GLY A 38 -12.19 18.08 -29.07
CA GLY A 38 -10.79 17.71 -29.13
C GLY A 38 -10.53 16.24 -28.79
N VAL A 39 -11.30 15.31 -29.41
CA VAL A 39 -11.09 13.85 -29.24
C VAL A 39 -9.67 13.47 -29.67
N LYS A 40 -8.98 12.70 -28.84
CA LYS A 40 -7.60 12.24 -29.08
C LYS A 40 -7.53 10.71 -29.13
N SER A 41 -6.51 10.18 -29.77
CA SER A 41 -6.16 8.76 -29.71
C SER A 41 -5.59 8.41 -28.32
N PRO A 42 -5.88 7.20 -27.79
CA PRO A 42 -6.69 6.13 -28.38
C PRO A 42 -8.18 6.38 -28.25
N ALA A 43 -8.93 6.23 -29.33
CA ALA A 43 -10.38 6.33 -29.33
C ALA A 43 -11.01 5.25 -30.23
N VAL A 44 -12.18 4.76 -29.82
CA VAL A 44 -13.02 3.83 -30.59
C VAL A 44 -14.23 4.56 -31.11
N ILE A 45 -14.61 4.31 -32.36
CA ILE A 45 -15.85 4.82 -32.97
C ILE A 45 -16.87 3.68 -32.97
N VAL A 46 -18.04 3.95 -32.41
CA VAL A 46 -19.18 3.04 -32.40
C VAL A 46 -20.28 3.66 -33.25
N VAL A 47 -20.87 2.90 -34.17
CA VAL A 47 -21.92 3.39 -35.09
C VAL A 47 -23.11 2.43 -35.08
N GLY A 48 -24.32 2.98 -35.01
CA GLY A 48 -25.56 2.24 -35.06
C GLY A 48 -26.42 2.38 -33.80
N GLN A 49 -27.56 1.69 -33.78
CA GLN A 49 -28.54 1.74 -32.70
C GLN A 49 -28.00 1.30 -31.34
N VAL A 50 -26.89 0.55 -31.32
CA VAL A 50 -26.16 0.20 -30.08
C VAL A 50 -25.75 1.45 -29.27
N CYS A 51 -25.54 2.60 -29.93
CA CYS A 51 -25.22 3.86 -29.24
C CYS A 51 -26.36 4.34 -28.33
N ALA A 52 -27.62 3.97 -28.62
CA ALA A 52 -28.75 4.30 -27.75
C ALA A 52 -28.75 3.54 -26.42
N LEU A 53 -28.02 2.41 -26.34
CA LEU A 53 -27.90 1.62 -25.14
C LEU A 53 -26.84 2.18 -24.15
N ALA A 54 -26.12 3.21 -24.57
CA ALA A 54 -25.00 3.75 -23.79
C ALA A 54 -25.42 4.18 -22.38
N GLU A 55 -26.62 4.75 -22.19
CA GLU A 55 -27.11 5.16 -20.88
C GLU A 55 -27.40 3.97 -19.94
N GLN A 56 -27.82 2.84 -20.53
CA GLN A 56 -28.10 1.61 -19.76
C GLN A 56 -26.80 0.90 -19.35
N PHE A 57 -25.80 0.92 -20.21
CA PHE A 57 -24.53 0.22 -20.03
C PHE A 57 -23.38 1.14 -19.61
N ASP A 58 -23.68 2.34 -19.16
CA ASP A 58 -22.70 3.33 -18.67
C ASP A 58 -22.20 3.01 -17.24
N TRP A 59 -21.73 1.79 -17.06
CA TRP A 59 -21.27 1.33 -15.76
C TRP A 59 -19.97 2.00 -15.32
N PHE A 60 -19.07 2.31 -16.27
CA PHE A 60 -17.74 2.83 -15.96
C PHE A 60 -17.80 4.29 -15.49
N ASP A 61 -18.59 5.15 -16.14
CA ASP A 61 -18.71 6.55 -15.76
C ASP A 61 -19.53 6.74 -14.46
N ARG A 62 -20.21 5.67 -14.00
CA ARG A 62 -20.94 5.63 -12.71
C ARG A 62 -20.10 5.09 -11.55
N LEU A 63 -18.84 4.72 -11.79
CA LEU A 63 -17.95 4.25 -10.72
C LEU A 63 -17.69 5.36 -9.70
N PRO A 64 -17.67 5.04 -8.39
CA PRO A 64 -17.68 6.05 -7.31
C PRO A 64 -16.44 6.94 -7.27
N LEU A 65 -15.33 6.50 -7.84
CA LEU A 65 -14.08 7.25 -7.90
C LEU A 65 -13.73 7.72 -9.31
N LYS A 66 -14.67 7.64 -10.25
CA LYS A 66 -14.47 8.15 -11.61
C LYS A 66 -14.11 9.63 -11.61
N GLY A 67 -13.02 9.98 -12.30
CA GLY A 67 -12.50 11.35 -12.35
C GLY A 67 -11.80 11.82 -11.07
N LYS A 68 -11.55 10.92 -10.11
CA LYS A 68 -10.76 11.22 -8.92
C LYS A 68 -9.34 10.70 -9.07
N THR A 69 -8.36 11.56 -8.80
CA THR A 69 -6.94 11.16 -8.65
C THR A 69 -6.68 10.79 -7.21
N VAL A 70 -6.17 9.58 -6.99
CA VAL A 70 -5.88 9.03 -5.66
C VAL A 70 -4.39 8.68 -5.57
N VAL A 71 -3.69 9.31 -4.64
CA VAL A 71 -2.30 8.97 -4.33
C VAL A 71 -2.25 7.86 -3.29
N VAL A 72 -1.50 6.81 -3.59
CA VAL A 72 -1.22 5.69 -2.68
C VAL A 72 0.22 5.82 -2.18
N THR A 73 0.38 6.07 -0.87
CA THR A 73 1.68 6.39 -0.24
C THR A 73 2.42 5.18 0.31
N ARG A 74 1.83 3.97 0.18
CA ARG A 74 2.44 2.71 0.68
C ARG A 74 3.72 2.36 -0.08
N PRO A 75 4.64 1.60 0.56
CA PRO A 75 5.76 0.96 -0.13
C PRO A 75 5.28 0.17 -1.36
N LYS A 76 6.06 0.23 -2.44
CA LYS A 76 5.70 -0.32 -3.75
C LYS A 76 5.26 -1.79 -3.69
N GLU A 77 5.94 -2.60 -2.89
CA GLU A 77 5.69 -4.04 -2.73
C GLU A 77 4.32 -4.33 -2.10
N ARG A 78 3.71 -3.33 -1.47
CA ARG A 78 2.43 -3.44 -0.73
C ARG A 78 1.31 -2.59 -1.31
N ALA A 79 1.59 -1.80 -2.34
CA ALA A 79 0.61 -0.89 -2.95
C ALA A 79 -0.41 -1.65 -3.81
N GLY A 80 -0.01 -2.70 -4.51
CA GLY A 80 -0.75 -3.32 -5.60
C GLY A 80 -2.19 -3.73 -5.30
N THR A 81 -2.48 -4.33 -4.14
CA THR A 81 -3.85 -4.73 -3.78
C THR A 81 -4.77 -3.51 -3.57
N LEU A 82 -4.29 -2.47 -2.88
CA LEU A 82 -5.05 -1.24 -2.66
C LEU A 82 -5.25 -0.49 -3.98
N SER A 83 -4.19 -0.31 -4.74
CA SER A 83 -4.20 0.33 -6.04
C SER A 83 -5.17 -0.35 -7.02
N GLY A 84 -5.14 -1.69 -7.06
CA GLY A 84 -6.06 -2.48 -7.89
C GLY A 84 -7.52 -2.24 -7.53
N ARG A 85 -7.86 -2.22 -6.22
CA ARG A 85 -9.22 -1.92 -5.75
C ARG A 85 -9.65 -0.50 -6.08
N LEU A 86 -8.78 0.49 -5.90
CA LEU A 86 -9.09 1.88 -6.24
C LEU A 86 -9.32 2.06 -7.75
N ARG A 87 -8.48 1.44 -8.59
CA ARG A 87 -8.68 1.42 -10.04
C ARG A 87 -9.98 0.75 -10.46
N SER A 88 -10.36 -0.36 -9.82
CA SER A 88 -11.65 -1.01 -10.09
C SER A 88 -12.87 -0.16 -9.70
N LEU A 89 -12.69 0.83 -8.85
CA LEU A 89 -13.68 1.86 -8.50
C LEU A 89 -13.62 3.10 -9.40
N GLY A 90 -12.79 3.10 -10.44
CA GLY A 90 -12.69 4.16 -11.44
C GLY A 90 -11.65 5.26 -11.14
N ALA A 91 -10.86 5.12 -10.07
CA ALA A 91 -9.85 6.11 -9.71
C ALA A 91 -8.67 6.13 -10.69
N ASP A 92 -8.12 7.33 -10.92
CA ASP A 92 -6.77 7.52 -11.42
C ASP A 92 -5.79 7.34 -10.25
N VAL A 93 -5.10 6.20 -10.20
CA VAL A 93 -4.26 5.84 -9.05
C VAL A 93 -2.80 6.10 -9.35
N TRP A 94 -2.23 7.01 -8.57
CA TRP A 94 -0.82 7.36 -8.60
C TRP A 94 -0.11 6.71 -7.41
N GLU A 95 0.82 5.82 -7.70
CA GLU A 95 1.63 5.17 -6.68
C GLU A 95 2.87 6.02 -6.39
N TYR A 96 2.87 6.68 -5.23
CA TYR A 96 3.97 7.48 -4.71
C TYR A 96 4.39 6.95 -3.34
N PRO A 97 5.27 5.94 -3.29
CA PRO A 97 5.80 5.43 -2.04
C PRO A 97 6.53 6.55 -1.29
N CYS A 98 5.95 7.03 -0.20
CA CYS A 98 6.55 8.10 0.62
C CYS A 98 7.50 7.56 1.69
N ILE A 99 7.61 6.24 1.79
CA ILE A 99 8.55 5.53 2.66
C ILE A 99 9.11 4.32 1.95
N ALA A 100 10.35 3.99 2.25
CA ALA A 100 10.96 2.71 1.93
C ALA A 100 11.46 2.04 3.21
N THR A 101 11.43 0.72 3.22
CA THR A 101 11.99 -0.09 4.30
C THR A 101 13.37 -0.57 3.86
N VAL A 102 14.40 -0.18 4.57
CA VAL A 102 15.78 -0.57 4.28
C VAL A 102 16.27 -1.51 5.39
N PRO A 103 16.74 -2.71 5.06
CA PRO A 103 17.35 -3.59 6.04
C PRO A 103 18.53 -2.93 6.75
N ILE A 104 18.76 -3.30 7.99
CA ILE A 104 20.02 -3.04 8.67
C ILE A 104 20.92 -4.22 8.35
N ASP A 105 21.96 -3.97 7.57
CA ASP A 105 22.90 -4.98 7.13
C ASP A 105 24.32 -4.36 7.07
N PRO A 106 25.30 -4.88 7.82
CA PRO A 106 25.17 -5.99 8.79
C PRO A 106 24.28 -5.62 10.00
N CYS A 107 23.67 -6.64 10.64
CA CYS A 107 22.82 -6.48 11.82
C CYS A 107 23.39 -7.27 13.02
N PRO A 108 24.41 -6.74 13.71
CA PRO A 108 25.10 -7.46 14.78
C PRO A 108 24.17 -7.93 15.90
N GLY A 109 23.14 -7.15 16.25
CA GLY A 109 22.17 -7.55 17.26
C GLY A 109 21.32 -8.76 16.84
N LEU A 110 21.06 -8.93 15.54
CA LEU A 110 20.38 -10.13 15.05
C LEU A 110 21.33 -11.34 15.07
N GLU A 111 22.58 -11.16 14.66
CA GLU A 111 23.60 -12.21 14.72
C GLU A 111 23.75 -12.75 16.14
N GLU A 112 23.98 -11.87 17.13
CA GLU A 112 24.12 -12.22 18.53
C GLU A 112 22.87 -12.93 19.08
N ALA A 113 21.68 -12.41 18.78
CA ALA A 113 20.43 -13.02 19.20
C ALA A 113 20.22 -14.41 18.59
N MET A 114 20.61 -14.59 17.35
CA MET A 114 20.47 -15.88 16.64
C MET A 114 21.51 -16.91 17.08
N GLU A 115 22.68 -16.50 17.54
CA GLU A 115 23.64 -17.41 18.21
C GLU A 115 23.12 -17.90 19.55
N GLY A 116 22.38 -17.04 20.28
CA GLY A 116 21.77 -17.33 21.58
C GLY A 116 20.35 -17.87 21.54
N LEU A 117 19.91 -18.45 20.42
CA LEU A 117 18.51 -18.86 20.18
C LEU A 117 17.84 -19.64 21.31
N GLY A 118 18.58 -20.52 22.00
CA GLY A 118 18.07 -21.35 23.09
C GLY A 118 17.60 -20.57 24.34
N GLU A 119 17.93 -19.30 24.46
CA GLU A 119 17.54 -18.44 25.58
C GLU A 119 16.13 -17.89 25.43
N TYR A 120 15.58 -17.85 24.21
CA TYR A 120 14.27 -17.26 23.92
C TYR A 120 13.19 -18.33 23.78
N GLN A 121 12.02 -18.04 24.31
CA GLN A 121 10.82 -18.84 24.13
C GLN A 121 9.86 -18.21 23.13
N TRP A 122 9.95 -16.89 22.94
CA TRP A 122 9.10 -16.15 22.04
C TRP A 122 9.90 -15.31 21.05
N LEU A 123 9.43 -15.32 19.80
CA LEU A 123 9.88 -14.39 18.77
C LEU A 123 8.72 -13.47 18.43
N ALA A 124 8.84 -12.18 18.75
CA ALA A 124 7.83 -11.17 18.52
C ALA A 124 8.15 -10.32 17.28
N LEU A 125 7.26 -10.33 16.31
CA LEU A 125 7.40 -9.65 15.04
C LEU A 125 6.34 -8.54 14.93
N THR A 126 6.79 -7.29 14.80
CA THR A 126 5.90 -6.13 14.78
C THR A 126 5.52 -5.67 13.37
N SER A 127 6.02 -6.33 12.34
CA SER A 127 5.69 -6.01 10.95
C SER A 127 6.06 -7.13 9.99
N PRO A 128 5.46 -7.17 8.79
CA PRO A 128 5.94 -8.04 7.71
C PRO A 128 7.40 -7.79 7.32
N ALA A 129 7.90 -6.54 7.42
CA ALA A 129 9.32 -6.25 7.13
C ALA A 129 10.29 -6.90 8.12
N GLY A 130 9.88 -7.09 9.38
CA GLY A 130 10.63 -7.87 10.36
C GLY A 130 10.69 -9.35 9.98
N VAL A 131 9.60 -9.91 9.44
CA VAL A 131 9.58 -11.28 8.88
C VAL A 131 10.54 -11.39 7.71
N ASP A 132 10.51 -10.43 6.77
CA ASP A 132 11.37 -10.42 5.59
C ASP A 132 12.86 -10.30 5.99
N ALA A 133 13.18 -9.54 7.05
CA ALA A 133 14.54 -9.41 7.57
C ALA A 133 15.04 -10.70 8.20
N LEU A 134 14.23 -11.35 9.05
CA LEU A 134 14.52 -12.65 9.62
C LEU A 134 14.76 -13.70 8.55
N TRP A 135 13.88 -13.75 7.55
CA TRP A 135 13.98 -14.73 6.48
C TRP A 135 15.24 -14.55 5.65
N ARG A 136 15.59 -13.32 5.32
CA ARG A 136 16.84 -13.00 4.62
C ARG A 136 18.07 -13.41 5.41
N TRP A 137 18.02 -13.22 6.73
CA TRP A 137 19.10 -13.67 7.62
C TRP A 137 19.25 -15.21 7.59
N LEU A 138 18.14 -15.95 7.71
CA LEU A 138 18.14 -17.41 7.63
C LEU A 138 18.73 -17.92 6.30
N GLU A 139 18.27 -17.36 5.19
CA GLU A 139 18.77 -17.72 3.84
C GLU A 139 20.26 -17.40 3.69
N GLY A 140 20.71 -16.25 4.18
CA GLY A 140 22.12 -15.85 4.18
C GLY A 140 23.03 -16.81 4.94
N HIS A 141 22.49 -17.50 5.97
CA HIS A 141 23.17 -18.49 6.79
C HIS A 141 22.89 -19.94 6.37
N ASN A 142 22.26 -20.15 5.20
CA ASN A 142 21.84 -21.45 4.70
C ASN A 142 20.95 -22.23 5.71
N LEU A 143 20.09 -21.49 6.42
CA LEU A 143 19.11 -22.01 7.37
C LEU A 143 17.69 -21.86 6.80
N ASP A 144 16.75 -22.60 7.37
CA ASP A 144 15.33 -22.53 7.03
C ASP A 144 14.43 -22.47 8.27
N ALA A 145 13.10 -22.57 8.08
CA ALA A 145 12.12 -22.51 9.16
C ALA A 145 12.38 -23.47 10.33
N ARG A 146 13.11 -24.55 10.13
CA ARG A 146 13.45 -25.53 11.18
C ARG A 146 14.34 -24.94 12.26
N ALA A 147 15.14 -23.92 11.92
CA ALA A 147 15.94 -23.20 12.90
C ALA A 147 15.07 -22.47 13.94
N LEU A 148 13.81 -22.20 13.62
CA LEU A 148 12.85 -21.55 14.51
C LEU A 148 11.97 -22.52 15.31
N GLY A 149 12.22 -23.83 15.23
CA GLY A 149 11.37 -24.87 15.85
C GLY A 149 11.29 -24.84 17.37
N GLY A 150 12.19 -24.12 18.05
CA GLY A 150 12.17 -23.90 19.50
C GLY A 150 11.33 -22.71 19.98
N PHE A 151 10.85 -21.87 19.04
CA PHE A 151 10.13 -20.64 19.37
C PHE A 151 8.63 -20.77 19.27
N ARG A 152 7.93 -19.98 20.09
CA ARG A 152 6.56 -19.52 19.81
C ARG A 152 6.61 -18.18 19.08
N LEU A 153 5.75 -18.00 18.11
CA LEU A 153 5.74 -16.84 17.24
C LEU A 153 4.60 -15.90 17.61
N ALA A 154 4.93 -14.65 17.91
CA ALA A 154 3.96 -13.59 18.15
C ALA A 154 3.99 -12.58 17.01
N ALA A 155 2.84 -12.31 16.41
CA ALA A 155 2.70 -11.32 15.34
C ALA A 155 1.78 -10.18 15.80
N ILE A 156 2.18 -8.94 15.55
CA ILE A 156 1.39 -7.76 15.97
C ILE A 156 -0.02 -7.73 15.37
N GLY A 157 -0.21 -8.36 14.22
CA GLY A 157 -1.49 -8.34 13.53
C GLY A 157 -1.54 -9.25 12.30
N PRO A 158 -2.69 -9.29 11.59
CA PRO A 158 -2.93 -10.24 10.51
C PRO A 158 -1.97 -10.09 9.32
N GLY A 159 -1.48 -8.88 9.06
CA GLY A 159 -0.48 -8.64 7.99
C GLY A 159 0.84 -9.36 8.26
N THR A 160 1.33 -9.30 9.51
CA THR A 160 2.55 -9.99 9.95
C THR A 160 2.34 -11.50 10.03
N ALA A 161 1.19 -11.94 10.53
CA ALA A 161 0.83 -13.37 10.55
C ALA A 161 0.75 -13.95 9.14
N LYS A 162 0.21 -13.19 8.18
CA LYS A 162 0.19 -13.60 6.75
C LYS A 162 1.60 -13.69 6.16
N ALA A 163 2.50 -12.78 6.52
CA ALA A 163 3.90 -12.85 6.09
C ALA A 163 4.59 -14.12 6.62
N LEU A 164 4.40 -14.47 7.90
CA LEU A 164 4.86 -15.73 8.45
C LEU A 164 4.28 -16.95 7.70
N ALA A 165 2.98 -16.92 7.41
CA ALA A 165 2.30 -18.00 6.70
C ALA A 165 2.84 -18.22 5.28
N ALA A 166 3.31 -17.19 4.61
CA ALA A 166 3.96 -17.29 3.29
C ALA A 166 5.25 -18.13 3.33
N HIS A 167 5.89 -18.22 4.51
CA HIS A 167 7.06 -19.05 4.77
C HIS A 167 6.73 -20.36 5.50
N GLY A 168 5.44 -20.75 5.54
CA GLY A 168 4.99 -22.00 6.17
C GLY A 168 4.90 -21.95 7.71
N LEU A 169 5.04 -20.77 8.32
CA LEU A 169 4.99 -20.58 9.76
C LEU A 169 3.63 -20.01 10.20
N ARG A 170 3.12 -20.45 11.34
CA ARG A 170 1.89 -19.91 11.95
C ARG A 170 2.24 -19.16 13.22
N ALA A 171 1.66 -17.95 13.37
CA ALA A 171 1.76 -17.24 14.64
C ALA A 171 0.96 -17.99 15.72
N ASP A 172 1.60 -18.22 16.87
CA ASP A 172 0.96 -18.80 18.06
C ASP A 172 0.12 -17.76 18.80
N TYR A 173 0.49 -16.48 18.66
CA TYR A 173 -0.22 -15.36 19.26
C TYR A 173 -0.36 -14.18 18.30
N VAL A 174 -1.58 -13.66 18.20
CA VAL A 174 -1.91 -12.39 17.54
C VAL A 174 -2.91 -11.66 18.45
N PRO A 175 -2.63 -10.42 18.91
CA PRO A 175 -3.56 -9.71 19.78
C PRO A 175 -4.86 -9.37 19.08
N ALA A 176 -5.95 -9.18 19.84
CA ALA A 176 -7.24 -8.74 19.28
C ALA A 176 -7.21 -7.28 18.79
N VAL A 177 -6.40 -6.45 19.45
CA VAL A 177 -6.09 -5.07 19.02
C VAL A 177 -4.67 -5.05 18.49
N TYR A 178 -4.50 -4.67 17.23
CA TYR A 178 -3.25 -4.81 16.48
C TYR A 178 -2.27 -3.66 16.74
N ASP A 179 -1.79 -3.56 17.97
CA ASP A 179 -0.79 -2.57 18.37
C ASP A 179 0.30 -3.16 19.26
N ALA A 180 1.34 -2.37 19.50
CA ALA A 180 2.53 -2.79 20.23
C ALA A 180 2.26 -3.06 21.72
N ALA A 181 1.36 -2.28 22.35
CA ALA A 181 1.01 -2.45 23.75
C ALA A 181 0.28 -3.78 23.98
N HIS A 182 -0.79 -4.02 23.21
CA HIS A 182 -1.57 -5.26 23.32
C HIS A 182 -0.76 -6.51 22.93
N LEU A 183 0.20 -6.37 21.99
CA LEU A 183 1.13 -7.46 21.71
C LEU A 183 1.94 -7.81 22.96
N GLY A 184 2.55 -6.81 23.62
CA GLY A 184 3.37 -7.03 24.84
C GLY A 184 2.56 -7.48 26.05
N GLU A 185 1.32 -7.01 26.19
CA GLU A 185 0.43 -7.40 27.29
C GLU A 185 -0.07 -8.83 27.15
N GLY A 186 -0.26 -9.32 25.93
CA GLY A 186 -0.88 -10.61 25.69
C GLY A 186 0.07 -11.76 25.37
N ILE A 187 1.36 -11.54 25.10
CA ILE A 187 2.35 -12.63 25.00
C ILE A 187 2.31 -13.42 26.29
N PRO A 188 2.05 -14.74 26.27
CA PRO A 188 2.02 -15.55 27.49
C PRO A 188 3.35 -15.47 28.25
N ALA A 189 3.29 -15.21 29.55
CA ALA A 189 4.44 -15.00 30.41
C ALA A 189 5.22 -16.31 30.64
N ALA A 190 6.05 -16.69 29.70
CA ALA A 190 6.98 -17.81 29.85
C ALA A 190 8.25 -17.51 29.08
N GLY A 191 9.32 -17.19 29.79
CA GLY A 191 10.66 -17.04 29.28
C GLY A 191 10.98 -15.69 28.63
N ARG A 192 12.08 -15.64 27.88
CA ARG A 192 12.64 -14.45 27.25
C ARG A 192 12.04 -14.24 25.86
N VAL A 193 11.84 -12.98 25.46
CA VAL A 193 11.27 -12.59 24.18
C VAL A 193 12.33 -11.94 23.30
N LEU A 194 12.53 -12.46 22.09
CA LEU A 194 13.28 -11.76 21.04
C LEU A 194 12.31 -10.91 20.24
N ILE A 195 12.54 -9.61 20.16
CA ILE A 195 11.72 -8.67 19.40
C ILE A 195 12.49 -8.28 18.14
N LEU A 196 11.88 -8.50 16.96
CA LEU A 196 12.40 -8.02 15.68
C LEU A 196 11.49 -6.93 15.12
N ARG A 197 12.03 -5.72 15.00
CA ARG A 197 11.21 -4.56 14.61
C ARG A 197 11.99 -3.47 13.87
N ALA A 198 11.29 -2.39 13.51
CA ALA A 198 11.91 -1.18 12.99
C ALA A 198 12.79 -0.49 14.06
N GLN A 199 13.83 0.20 13.61
CA GLN A 199 14.70 1.02 14.47
C GLN A 199 13.88 2.09 15.23
N GLU A 200 12.88 2.69 14.58
CA GLU A 200 11.97 3.67 15.21
C GLU A 200 10.67 3.00 15.70
N GLY A 201 10.78 1.82 16.29
CA GLY A 201 9.62 1.09 16.82
C GLY A 201 9.01 1.78 18.04
N SER A 202 7.69 1.62 18.25
CA SER A 202 7.01 2.14 19.45
C SER A 202 7.57 1.50 20.72
N PRO A 203 7.87 2.28 21.78
CA PRO A 203 8.33 1.75 23.06
C PRO A 203 7.22 0.99 23.82
N ALA A 204 5.97 1.04 23.38
CA ALA A 204 4.84 0.45 24.09
C ALA A 204 4.97 -1.07 24.28
N LEU A 205 5.60 -1.78 23.34
CA LEU A 205 5.86 -3.22 23.45
C LEU A 205 6.85 -3.53 24.58
N THR A 206 8.01 -2.87 24.57
CA THR A 206 9.05 -3.08 25.60
C THR A 206 8.56 -2.66 26.98
N GLN A 207 7.88 -1.51 27.09
CA GLN A 207 7.26 -1.07 28.34
C GLN A 207 6.21 -2.05 28.88
N ALA A 208 5.44 -2.71 28.01
CA ALA A 208 4.47 -3.73 28.42
C ALA A 208 5.18 -4.98 28.98
N LEU A 209 6.25 -5.42 28.35
CA LEU A 209 7.07 -6.56 28.83
C LEU A 209 7.78 -6.22 30.15
N GLU A 210 8.34 -5.01 30.28
CA GLU A 210 8.97 -4.51 31.52
C GLU A 210 7.99 -4.52 32.68
N ARG A 211 6.78 -3.96 32.52
CA ARG A 211 5.73 -3.97 33.56
C ARG A 211 5.37 -5.38 34.05
N ARG A 212 5.56 -6.36 33.17
CA ARG A 212 5.27 -7.77 33.46
C ARG A 212 6.50 -8.56 33.92
N ASN A 213 7.66 -7.91 34.09
CA ASN A 213 8.95 -8.55 34.41
C ASN A 213 9.33 -9.67 33.44
N ILE A 214 9.03 -9.51 32.15
CA ILE A 214 9.43 -10.43 31.10
C ILE A 214 10.73 -9.93 30.48
N GLY A 215 11.80 -10.74 30.50
CA GLY A 215 13.06 -10.43 29.85
C GLY A 215 12.90 -10.40 28.33
N PHE A 216 13.58 -9.48 27.68
CA PHE A 216 13.56 -9.39 26.21
C PHE A 216 14.86 -8.83 25.66
N ASP A 217 15.10 -9.09 24.38
CA ASP A 217 16.05 -8.37 23.54
C ASP A 217 15.31 -7.72 22.41
N ASP A 218 15.65 -6.45 22.16
CA ASP A 218 14.98 -5.58 21.22
C ASP A 218 15.92 -5.27 20.05
N VAL A 219 15.72 -5.98 18.95
CA VAL A 219 16.61 -5.93 17.78
C VAL A 219 15.97 -5.17 16.66
N ALA A 220 16.58 -4.04 16.30
CA ALA A 220 16.24 -3.30 15.09
C ALA A 220 16.80 -4.05 13.86
N THR A 221 15.92 -4.58 13.00
CA THR A 221 16.30 -5.34 11.81
C THR A 221 16.14 -4.55 10.52
N TYR A 222 15.46 -3.42 10.57
CA TYR A 222 15.28 -2.51 9.45
C TYR A 222 15.02 -1.08 9.94
N ARG A 223 15.19 -0.12 9.05
CA ARG A 223 14.83 1.28 9.26
C ARG A 223 13.87 1.77 8.18
N THR A 224 13.06 2.76 8.52
CA THR A 224 12.21 3.45 7.57
C THR A 224 12.97 4.67 7.03
N VAL A 225 13.07 4.78 5.73
CA VAL A 225 13.63 5.96 5.05
C VAL A 225 12.51 6.72 4.33
N TYR A 226 12.63 8.04 4.32
CA TYR A 226 11.66 8.98 3.76
C TYR A 226 12.15 9.57 2.42
N ASP A 227 13.01 8.84 1.73
CA ASP A 227 13.55 9.27 0.45
C ASP A 227 12.63 8.80 -0.69
N ASN A 228 12.19 9.76 -1.50
CA ASN A 228 11.39 9.49 -2.70
C ASN A 228 12.02 10.23 -3.89
N PRO A 229 12.56 9.52 -4.89
CA PRO A 229 13.18 10.14 -6.06
C PRO A 229 12.19 10.96 -6.92
N ARG A 230 10.87 10.83 -6.68
CA ARG A 230 9.83 11.58 -7.37
C ARG A 230 9.19 12.67 -6.49
N SER A 231 9.89 13.16 -5.48
CA SER A 231 9.37 14.15 -4.51
C SER A 231 8.86 15.42 -5.20
N ASP A 232 9.60 15.95 -6.17
CA ASP A 232 9.25 17.18 -6.89
C ASP A 232 7.97 17.01 -7.71
N GLU A 233 7.77 15.84 -8.31
CA GLU A 233 6.57 15.51 -9.08
C GLU A 233 5.33 15.46 -8.17
N LEU A 234 5.44 14.82 -7.01
CA LEU A 234 4.35 14.76 -6.04
C LEU A 234 4.01 16.15 -5.48
N ARG A 235 5.03 16.94 -5.15
CA ARG A 235 4.84 18.32 -4.67
C ARG A 235 4.10 19.16 -5.72
N ALA A 236 4.56 19.17 -6.96
CA ALA A 236 3.92 19.91 -8.05
C ALA A 236 2.46 19.45 -8.28
N ALA A 237 2.19 18.17 -8.17
CA ALA A 237 0.85 17.61 -8.31
C ALA A 237 -0.11 18.04 -7.18
N VAL A 238 0.40 18.14 -5.95
CA VAL A 238 -0.36 18.66 -4.80
C VAL A 238 -0.63 20.15 -4.97
N GLU A 239 0.39 20.96 -5.27
CA GLU A 239 0.29 22.41 -5.45
C GLU A 239 -0.65 22.80 -6.60
N SER A 240 -0.63 22.05 -7.69
CA SER A 240 -1.54 22.27 -8.83
C SER A 240 -3.00 21.83 -8.56
N GLY A 241 -3.26 21.12 -7.46
CA GLY A 241 -4.57 20.54 -7.17
C GLY A 241 -4.94 19.35 -8.06
N ALA A 242 -3.97 18.73 -8.74
CA ALA A 242 -4.17 17.52 -9.54
C ALA A 242 -4.47 16.29 -8.67
N VAL A 243 -4.08 16.32 -7.39
CA VAL A 243 -4.35 15.26 -6.41
C VAL A 243 -5.55 15.63 -5.56
N GLY A 244 -6.62 14.82 -5.62
CA GLY A 244 -7.83 15.04 -4.81
C GLY A 244 -7.88 14.21 -3.53
N ILE A 245 -7.27 13.02 -3.53
CA ILE A 245 -7.32 12.07 -2.40
C ILE A 245 -5.93 11.50 -2.14
N VAL A 246 -5.56 11.37 -0.87
CA VAL A 246 -4.33 10.68 -0.43
C VAL A 246 -4.69 9.61 0.57
N THR A 247 -4.14 8.40 0.40
CA THR A 247 -4.36 7.29 1.33
C THR A 247 -3.14 7.07 2.21
N PHE A 248 -3.37 6.97 3.52
CA PHE A 248 -2.36 6.65 4.51
C PHE A 248 -2.68 5.34 5.21
N THR A 249 -1.68 4.53 5.46
CA THR A 249 -1.85 3.22 6.12
C THR A 249 -1.03 3.07 7.40
N SER A 250 -0.26 4.11 7.75
CA SER A 250 0.53 4.19 8.98
C SER A 250 0.96 5.63 9.25
N ALA A 251 1.32 5.94 10.49
CA ALA A 251 1.89 7.23 10.85
C ALA A 251 3.19 7.56 10.09
N SER A 252 3.99 6.54 9.73
CA SER A 252 5.21 6.74 8.94
C SER A 252 4.89 7.19 7.51
N THR A 253 3.82 6.69 6.89
CA THR A 253 3.42 7.17 5.54
C THR A 253 2.92 8.61 5.57
N VAL A 254 2.27 9.05 6.65
CA VAL A 254 1.92 10.47 6.84
C VAL A 254 3.18 11.32 6.96
N ARG A 255 4.11 10.93 7.85
CA ARG A 255 5.39 11.66 8.01
C ARG A 255 6.19 11.73 6.71
N GLY A 256 6.27 10.61 5.98
CA GLY A 256 6.96 10.56 4.69
C GLY A 256 6.31 11.46 3.64
N PHE A 257 4.98 11.50 3.59
CA PHE A 257 4.25 12.39 2.70
C PHE A 257 4.52 13.86 3.02
N VAL A 258 4.39 14.26 4.30
CA VAL A 258 4.64 15.64 4.74
C VAL A 258 6.11 16.03 4.51
N SER A 259 7.05 15.12 4.76
CA SER A 259 8.48 15.36 4.46
C SER A 259 8.73 15.58 2.96
N THR A 260 7.96 14.91 2.09
CA THR A 260 8.08 15.02 0.63
C THR A 260 7.47 16.31 0.10
N VAL A 261 6.25 16.64 0.56
CA VAL A 261 5.46 17.75 0.00
C VAL A 261 5.79 19.09 0.67
N GLY A 262 6.24 19.05 1.93
CA GLY A 262 6.44 20.19 2.80
C GLY A 262 5.26 20.39 3.77
N ALA A 263 5.56 20.82 4.99
CA ALA A 263 4.54 21.05 6.01
C ALA A 263 3.68 22.30 5.74
N ASP A 264 4.17 23.17 4.88
CA ASP A 264 3.55 24.43 4.43
C ASP A 264 2.70 24.30 3.18
N ALA A 265 2.60 23.08 2.61
CA ALA A 265 1.78 22.83 1.43
C ALA A 265 0.28 23.03 1.74
N ASP A 266 -0.45 23.58 0.77
CA ASP A 266 -1.90 23.74 0.87
C ASP A 266 -2.65 22.43 0.63
N PHE A 267 -3.14 21.84 1.69
CA PHE A 267 -3.92 20.59 1.66
C PHE A 267 -5.44 20.81 1.64
N SER A 268 -5.91 22.07 1.56
CA SER A 268 -7.34 22.40 1.66
C SER A 268 -8.21 21.75 0.59
N ARG A 269 -7.62 21.37 -0.55
CA ARG A 269 -8.29 20.74 -1.69
C ARG A 269 -8.25 19.22 -1.66
N MET A 270 -7.61 18.64 -0.65
CA MET A 270 -7.37 17.21 -0.57
C MET A 270 -8.23 16.57 0.51
N VAL A 271 -8.64 15.33 0.27
CA VAL A 271 -9.26 14.46 1.26
C VAL A 271 -8.23 13.42 1.70
N GLY A 272 -7.90 13.43 2.99
CA GLY A 272 -7.09 12.37 3.63
C GLY A 272 -7.98 11.17 3.98
N ALA A 273 -7.51 9.97 3.67
CA ALA A 273 -8.20 8.71 3.98
C ALA A 273 -7.22 7.64 4.48
#